data_1adf2afd5388e3d4bbf01271889449c2
#
_entry.id   1adf2afd5388e3d4bbf01271889449c2
#
_cell.length_a   1.000
_cell.length_b   1.000
_cell.length_c   1.000
_cell.angle_alpha   90.00
_cell.angle_beta   90.00
_cell.angle_gamma   90.00
#
_symmetry.space_group_name_H-M   'P 1'
#
loop_
_entity.id
_entity.type
_entity.pdbx_description
1 polymer ?
#
loop_
_entity_poly.entity_id
_entity_poly.type
_entity_poly.pdbx_seq_one_letter_code
_entity_poly.pdbx_strand_id
1 'polypeptide(L)'
;MIGIIFGPPGSGKGTQATRVENEFRLAHLSTGDILRAEVAKGTPTGKEAGRIMAAGDLVPDELIVDIVRGRLPEAEAGAGVLLDGFPRTLRQAQALDAMLAQEGHKVDLVVALDVPEADLVARLLHRAEVEGRADDTRATITERMHEYHGRTEPVLEHYRTHRVPVEMIDGTGSPDQVFERIRRFIGISSR
;
A
#
# COMPACT_ATOMS: atom_id res chain seq x y z
N MET A 1 -0.96 16.09 -5.29
CA MET A 1 -1.34 14.81 -5.96
C MET A 1 -1.51 13.72 -4.90
N ILE A 2 -2.59 12.95 -4.99
CA ILE A 2 -2.87 11.84 -4.07
C ILE A 2 -2.88 10.55 -4.87
N GLY A 3 -1.82 9.76 -4.71
CA GLY A 3 -1.65 8.48 -5.39
C GLY A 3 -1.80 7.30 -4.45
N ILE A 4 -2.17 6.14 -4.99
CA ILE A 4 -2.19 4.88 -4.26
C ILE A 4 -1.32 3.87 -5.00
N ILE A 5 -0.52 3.10 -4.26
CA ILE A 5 0.20 1.96 -4.82
C ILE A 5 -0.36 0.65 -4.28
N PHE A 6 -0.94 -0.14 -5.18
CA PHE A 6 -1.48 -1.47 -4.94
C PHE A 6 -0.53 -2.57 -5.41
N GLY A 7 -0.77 -3.76 -4.93
CA GLY A 7 -0.13 -5.00 -5.37
C GLY A 7 -0.09 -6.02 -4.24
N PRO A 8 0.04 -7.31 -4.57
CA PRO A 8 0.11 -8.36 -3.59
C PRO A 8 1.32 -8.22 -2.65
N PRO A 9 1.33 -8.92 -1.51
CA PRO A 9 2.53 -9.03 -0.69
C PRO A 9 3.73 -9.50 -1.53
N GLY A 10 4.90 -8.90 -1.33
CA GLY A 10 6.10 -9.24 -2.11
C GLY A 10 6.23 -8.60 -3.50
N SER A 11 5.23 -7.83 -3.98
CA SER A 11 5.28 -7.20 -5.31
C SER A 11 6.30 -6.06 -5.45
N GLY A 12 6.91 -5.58 -4.35
CA GLY A 12 7.89 -4.50 -4.37
C GLY A 12 7.31 -3.10 -4.18
N LYS A 13 6.05 -2.96 -3.73
CA LYS A 13 5.40 -1.65 -3.47
C LYS A 13 6.29 -0.69 -2.68
N GLY A 14 6.79 -1.09 -1.53
CA GLY A 14 7.62 -0.22 -0.68
C GLY A 14 8.87 0.27 -1.38
N THR A 15 9.58 -0.61 -2.12
CA THR A 15 10.75 -0.24 -2.93
C THR A 15 10.39 0.80 -3.98
N GLN A 16 9.27 0.62 -4.67
CA GLN A 16 8.81 1.56 -5.70
C GLN A 16 8.27 2.85 -5.09
N ALA A 17 7.55 2.77 -3.96
CA ALA A 17 7.04 3.94 -3.26
C ALA A 17 8.16 4.89 -2.81
N THR A 18 9.26 4.36 -2.26
CA THR A 18 10.44 5.17 -1.93
C THR A 18 11.06 5.86 -3.16
N ARG A 19 11.05 5.21 -4.32
CA ARG A 19 11.53 5.82 -5.57
C ARG A 19 10.60 6.92 -6.07
N VAL A 20 9.29 6.69 -5.99
CA VAL A 20 8.26 7.70 -6.33
C VAL A 20 8.36 8.90 -5.40
N GLU A 21 8.52 8.69 -4.09
CA GLU A 21 8.76 9.73 -3.10
C GLU A 21 9.93 10.62 -3.51
N ASN A 22 11.08 10.04 -3.83
CA ASN A 22 12.29 10.77 -4.19
C ASN A 22 12.14 11.55 -5.52
N GLU A 23 11.55 10.95 -6.54
CA GLU A 23 11.42 11.55 -7.88
C GLU A 23 10.34 12.63 -7.92
N PHE A 24 9.16 12.37 -7.34
CA PHE A 24 8.01 13.24 -7.41
C PHE A 24 7.81 14.12 -6.16
N ARG A 25 8.65 13.93 -5.13
CA ARG A 25 8.59 14.63 -3.84
C ARG A 25 7.25 14.44 -3.11
N LEU A 26 6.63 13.28 -3.31
CA LEU A 26 5.42 12.88 -2.60
C LEU A 26 5.79 12.33 -1.24
N ALA A 27 4.98 12.62 -0.22
CA ALA A 27 5.13 11.93 1.06
C ALA A 27 4.73 10.46 0.89
N HIS A 28 5.57 9.52 1.35
CA HIS A 28 5.25 8.10 1.38
C HIS A 28 4.55 7.74 2.70
N LEU A 29 3.25 7.44 2.64
CA LEU A 29 2.48 7.02 3.80
C LEU A 29 2.25 5.51 3.75
N SER A 30 3.12 4.75 4.44
CA SER A 30 3.03 3.30 4.56
C SER A 30 2.33 2.89 5.86
N THR A 31 1.11 2.38 5.77
CA THR A 31 0.37 1.89 6.94
C THR A 31 1.06 0.69 7.59
N GLY A 32 1.70 -0.16 6.79
CA GLY A 32 2.48 -1.28 7.30
C GLY A 32 3.66 -0.84 8.16
N ASP A 33 4.39 0.21 7.76
CA ASP A 33 5.54 0.72 8.51
C ASP A 33 5.07 1.44 9.79
N ILE A 34 3.98 2.19 9.72
CA ILE A 34 3.38 2.83 10.88
C ILE A 34 2.99 1.79 11.93
N LEU A 35 2.30 0.73 11.52
CA LEU A 35 1.90 -0.35 12.44
C LEU A 35 3.12 -1.06 13.03
N ARG A 36 4.15 -1.37 12.24
CA ARG A 36 5.39 -1.97 12.75
C ARG A 36 6.10 -1.06 13.75
N ALA A 37 6.11 0.24 13.51
CA ALA A 37 6.66 1.20 14.48
C ALA A 37 5.87 1.21 15.80
N GLU A 38 4.54 1.11 15.76
CA GLU A 38 3.71 0.99 16.96
C GLU A 38 3.94 -0.33 17.71
N VAL A 39 4.13 -1.44 16.97
CA VAL A 39 4.53 -2.73 17.56
C VAL A 39 5.87 -2.60 18.29
N ALA A 40 6.85 -1.97 17.66
CA ALA A 40 8.18 -1.77 18.25
C ALA A 40 8.15 -0.91 19.51
N LYS A 41 7.23 0.06 19.61
CA LYS A 41 7.02 0.87 20.83
C LYS A 41 6.38 0.08 21.98
N GLY A 42 5.79 -1.09 21.71
CA GLY A 42 5.15 -1.95 22.71
C GLY A 42 3.85 -1.37 23.28
N THR A 43 3.20 -0.43 22.61
CA THR A 43 1.90 0.11 23.02
C THR A 43 0.81 -0.97 23.04
N PRO A 44 -0.27 -0.84 23.82
CA PRO A 44 -1.38 -1.80 23.79
C PRO A 44 -1.92 -2.02 22.37
N THR A 45 -2.15 -0.94 21.62
CA THR A 45 -2.58 -0.98 20.21
C THR A 45 -1.53 -1.66 19.32
N GLY A 46 -0.24 -1.36 19.52
CA GLY A 46 0.84 -1.99 18.80
C GLY A 46 0.93 -3.51 19.04
N LYS A 47 0.77 -3.96 20.29
CA LYS A 47 0.75 -5.40 20.62
C LYS A 47 -0.40 -6.13 19.95
N GLU A 48 -1.59 -5.55 19.92
CA GLU A 48 -2.75 -6.14 19.26
C GLU A 48 -2.56 -6.16 17.73
N ALA A 49 -2.12 -5.05 17.15
CA ALA A 49 -1.78 -5.00 15.71
C ALA A 49 -0.70 -6.03 15.32
N GLY A 50 0.32 -6.19 16.17
CA GLY A 50 1.39 -7.16 15.95
C GLY A 50 0.88 -8.60 15.93
N ARG A 51 -0.04 -8.96 16.82
CA ARG A 51 -0.66 -10.28 16.85
C ARG A 51 -1.46 -10.58 15.58
N ILE A 52 -2.26 -9.61 15.12
CA ILE A 52 -3.06 -9.71 13.90
C ILE A 52 -2.14 -9.84 12.67
N MET A 53 -1.15 -8.97 12.56
CA MET A 53 -0.17 -9.00 11.46
C MET A 53 0.63 -10.30 11.42
N ALA A 54 1.00 -10.86 12.58
CA ALA A 54 1.73 -12.13 12.66
C ALA A 54 0.88 -13.32 12.19
N ALA A 55 -0.45 -13.23 12.25
CA ALA A 55 -1.37 -14.21 11.67
C ALA A 55 -1.55 -14.04 10.15
N GLY A 56 -1.13 -12.91 9.58
CA GLY A 56 -1.33 -12.57 8.17
C GLY A 56 -2.62 -11.82 7.89
N ASP A 57 -3.42 -11.57 8.92
CA ASP A 57 -4.72 -10.89 8.84
C ASP A 57 -4.59 -9.37 8.64
N LEU A 58 -5.70 -8.74 8.24
CA LEU A 58 -5.82 -7.29 8.19
C LEU A 58 -6.21 -6.74 9.58
N VAL A 59 -5.51 -5.69 9.98
CA VAL A 59 -5.88 -4.90 11.16
C VAL A 59 -7.26 -4.26 10.94
N PRO A 60 -8.14 -4.12 11.98
CA PRO A 60 -9.47 -3.56 11.83
C PRO A 60 -9.51 -2.23 11.07
N ASP A 61 -10.49 -2.08 10.17
CA ASP A 61 -10.62 -0.93 9.29
C ASP A 61 -10.65 0.40 10.03
N GLU A 62 -11.36 0.46 11.16
CA GLU A 62 -11.48 1.66 11.99
C GLU A 62 -10.12 2.15 12.47
N LEU A 63 -9.27 1.23 12.94
CA LEU A 63 -7.95 1.58 13.45
C LEU A 63 -7.05 2.13 12.34
N ILE A 64 -7.07 1.49 11.17
CA ILE A 64 -6.27 1.95 10.02
C ILE A 64 -6.78 3.29 9.51
N VAL A 65 -8.09 3.47 9.39
CA VAL A 65 -8.70 4.74 8.95
C VAL A 65 -8.33 5.87 9.90
N ASP A 66 -8.34 5.66 11.22
CA ASP A 66 -7.96 6.68 12.19
C ASP A 66 -6.47 7.03 12.11
N ILE A 67 -5.60 6.04 11.89
CA ILE A 67 -4.17 6.26 11.67
C ILE A 67 -3.95 7.13 10.42
N VAL A 68 -4.60 6.80 9.31
CA VAL A 68 -4.46 7.55 8.06
C VAL A 68 -5.03 8.96 8.21
N ARG A 69 -6.20 9.12 8.82
CA ARG A 69 -6.81 10.43 9.10
C ARG A 69 -5.87 11.34 9.89
N GLY A 70 -5.16 10.81 10.87
CA GLY A 70 -4.22 11.59 11.67
C GLY A 70 -2.93 11.98 10.96
N ARG A 71 -2.57 11.30 9.86
CA ARG A 71 -1.31 11.51 9.12
C ARG A 71 -1.48 12.20 7.77
N LEU A 72 -2.66 12.08 7.18
CA LEU A 72 -2.93 12.58 5.83
C LEU A 72 -2.70 14.09 5.69
N PRO A 73 -3.15 14.97 6.61
CA PRO A 73 -2.92 16.40 6.47
C PRO A 73 -1.46 16.82 6.45
N GLU A 74 -0.61 16.14 7.23
CA GLU A 74 0.84 16.39 7.23
C GLU A 74 1.48 15.94 5.91
N ALA A 75 1.04 14.80 5.39
CA ALA A 75 1.54 14.23 4.15
C ALA A 75 1.12 15.06 2.92
N GLU A 76 -0.07 15.64 2.93
CA GLU A 76 -0.58 16.47 1.84
C GLU A 76 0.01 17.89 1.81
N ALA A 77 0.60 18.38 2.90
CA ALA A 77 1.15 19.74 2.98
C ALA A 77 2.31 20.01 2.00
N GLY A 78 2.89 18.96 1.38
CA GLY A 78 3.94 19.04 0.37
C GLY A 78 3.40 18.97 -1.07
N ALA A 79 4.11 18.25 -1.94
CA ALA A 79 3.71 18.01 -3.33
C ALA A 79 2.55 17.00 -3.45
N GLY A 80 2.19 16.34 -2.35
CA GLY A 80 1.14 15.33 -2.26
C GLY A 80 1.61 14.08 -1.54
N VAL A 81 0.81 13.01 -1.63
CA VAL A 81 1.03 11.76 -0.90
C VAL A 81 0.89 10.53 -1.80
N LEU A 82 1.72 9.53 -1.55
CA LEU A 82 1.57 8.17 -2.06
C LEU A 82 1.20 7.24 -0.90
N LEU A 83 0.00 6.69 -0.95
CA LEU A 83 -0.52 5.75 0.03
C LEU A 83 -0.05 4.33 -0.31
N ASP A 84 0.62 3.65 0.64
CA ASP A 84 1.10 2.27 0.53
C ASP A 84 0.48 1.40 1.62
N GLY A 85 -0.20 0.33 1.20
CA GLY A 85 -0.87 -0.60 2.09
C GLY A 85 -2.21 -0.09 2.63
N PHE A 86 -2.76 0.97 2.06
CA PHE A 86 -4.09 1.51 2.31
C PHE A 86 -4.61 2.21 1.04
N PRO A 87 -5.91 2.05 0.69
CA PRO A 87 -6.87 1.16 1.34
C PRO A 87 -6.65 -0.31 0.98
N ARG A 88 -7.10 -1.25 1.83
CA ARG A 88 -7.09 -2.70 1.57
C ARG A 88 -8.48 -3.33 1.56
N THR A 89 -9.51 -2.56 1.86
CA THR A 89 -10.91 -3.00 1.80
C THR A 89 -11.76 -1.91 1.15
N LEU A 90 -12.93 -2.28 0.63
CA LEU A 90 -13.88 -1.30 0.10
C LEU A 90 -14.30 -0.27 1.13
N ARG A 91 -14.46 -0.69 2.40
CA ARG A 91 -14.80 0.20 3.50
C ARG A 91 -13.71 1.24 3.75
N GLN A 92 -12.45 0.84 3.70
CA GLN A 92 -11.31 1.76 3.80
C GLN A 92 -11.27 2.73 2.60
N ALA A 93 -11.53 2.25 1.38
CA ALA A 93 -11.57 3.09 0.19
C ALA A 93 -12.66 4.17 0.29
N GLN A 94 -13.87 3.79 0.68
CA GLN A 94 -14.98 4.72 0.89
C GLN A 94 -14.67 5.74 2.00
N ALA A 95 -14.02 5.32 3.08
CA ALA A 95 -13.60 6.21 4.15
C ALA A 95 -12.52 7.21 3.67
N LEU A 96 -11.56 6.77 2.86
CA LEU A 96 -10.55 7.64 2.24
C LEU A 96 -11.22 8.67 1.33
N ASP A 97 -12.09 8.23 0.42
CA ASP A 97 -12.78 9.12 -0.50
C ASP A 97 -13.61 10.19 0.25
N ALA A 98 -14.28 9.80 1.34
CA ALA A 98 -15.05 10.72 2.17
C ALA A 98 -14.14 11.73 2.90
N MET A 99 -12.97 11.32 3.40
CA MET A 99 -12.00 12.22 4.03
C MET A 99 -11.46 13.24 3.03
N LEU A 100 -11.05 12.77 1.86
CA LEU A 100 -10.50 13.63 0.82
C LEU A 100 -11.54 14.63 0.28
N ALA A 101 -12.79 14.19 0.10
CA ALA A 101 -13.87 15.06 -0.36
C ALA A 101 -14.16 16.21 0.61
N GLN A 102 -13.99 16.04 1.93
CA GLN A 102 -14.15 17.10 2.92
C GLN A 102 -13.15 18.25 2.72
N GLU A 103 -11.95 17.93 2.21
CA GLU A 103 -10.88 18.88 1.92
C GLU A 103 -10.89 19.35 0.44
N GLY A 104 -11.89 18.92 -0.36
CA GLY A 104 -11.97 19.22 -1.78
C GLY A 104 -10.99 18.44 -2.65
N HIS A 105 -10.44 17.37 -2.12
CA HIS A 105 -9.48 16.50 -2.79
C HIS A 105 -10.11 15.17 -3.23
N LYS A 106 -9.40 14.41 -4.03
CA LYS A 106 -9.75 13.05 -4.46
C LYS A 106 -8.48 12.27 -4.74
N VAL A 107 -8.61 10.97 -4.89
CA VAL A 107 -7.52 10.13 -5.41
C VAL A 107 -7.30 10.49 -6.89
N ASP A 108 -6.06 10.83 -7.24
CA ASP A 108 -5.68 11.25 -8.59
C ASP A 108 -5.30 10.08 -9.48
N LEU A 109 -4.63 9.06 -8.91
CA LEU A 109 -4.19 7.88 -9.65
C LEU A 109 -3.96 6.67 -8.75
N VAL A 110 -4.01 5.49 -9.37
CA VAL A 110 -3.71 4.20 -8.74
C VAL A 110 -2.70 3.44 -9.58
N VAL A 111 -1.57 3.11 -8.99
CA VAL A 111 -0.58 2.18 -9.53
C VAL A 111 -0.83 0.79 -8.94
N ALA A 112 -1.06 -0.22 -9.75
CA ALA A 112 -1.24 -1.60 -9.31
C ALA A 112 -0.13 -2.49 -9.87
N LEU A 113 0.74 -3.01 -8.99
CA LEU A 113 1.81 -3.92 -9.40
C LEU A 113 1.26 -5.32 -9.60
N ASP A 114 1.50 -5.88 -10.77
CA ASP A 114 1.19 -7.26 -11.13
C ASP A 114 2.48 -8.09 -11.19
N VAL A 115 2.53 -9.20 -10.43
CA VAL A 115 3.70 -10.08 -10.32
C VAL A 115 3.22 -11.52 -10.18
N PRO A 116 3.79 -12.48 -10.92
CA PRO A 116 3.45 -13.89 -10.78
C PRO A 116 3.59 -14.39 -9.33
N GLU A 117 2.64 -15.20 -8.87
CA GLU A 117 2.58 -15.65 -7.48
C GLU A 117 3.85 -16.42 -7.04
N ALA A 118 4.41 -17.23 -7.93
CA ALA A 118 5.65 -17.94 -7.65
C ALA A 118 6.81 -17.00 -7.28
N ASP A 119 6.92 -15.87 -7.97
CA ASP A 119 7.94 -14.85 -7.71
C ASP A 119 7.66 -14.14 -6.38
N LEU A 120 6.38 -13.90 -6.06
CA LEU A 120 5.98 -13.27 -4.80
C LEU A 120 6.38 -14.10 -3.59
N VAL A 121 6.12 -15.40 -3.63
CA VAL A 121 6.49 -16.34 -2.55
C VAL A 121 8.00 -16.34 -2.35
N ALA A 122 8.77 -16.45 -3.44
CA ALA A 122 10.23 -16.44 -3.36
C ALA A 122 10.77 -15.13 -2.76
N ARG A 123 10.23 -13.98 -3.19
CA ARG A 123 10.63 -12.66 -2.66
C ARG A 123 10.29 -12.50 -1.18
N LEU A 124 9.13 -12.99 -0.74
CA LEU A 124 8.70 -12.89 0.65
C LEU A 124 9.56 -13.76 1.58
N LEU A 125 9.86 -14.99 1.17
CA LEU A 125 10.76 -15.87 1.94
C LEU A 125 12.16 -15.29 2.05
N HIS A 126 12.69 -14.76 0.95
CA HIS A 126 13.99 -14.06 0.98
C HIS A 126 13.96 -12.83 1.90
N ARG A 127 12.89 -12.04 1.87
CA ARG A 127 12.71 -10.89 2.75
C ARG A 127 12.67 -11.29 4.24
N ALA A 128 12.03 -12.40 4.55
CA ALA A 128 12.01 -12.94 5.91
C ALA A 128 13.42 -13.20 6.44
N GLU A 129 14.30 -13.75 5.59
CA GLU A 129 15.70 -14.03 5.93
C GLU A 129 16.52 -12.75 6.13
N VAL A 130 16.33 -11.76 5.24
CA VAL A 130 17.14 -10.53 5.24
C VAL A 130 16.67 -9.51 6.27
N GLU A 131 15.35 -9.30 6.39
CA GLU A 131 14.75 -8.27 7.25
C GLU A 131 14.24 -8.82 8.60
N GLY A 132 14.26 -10.14 8.81
CA GLY A 132 13.78 -10.77 10.04
C GLY A 132 12.27 -10.59 10.26
N ARG A 133 11.48 -10.51 9.19
CA ARG A 133 10.03 -10.30 9.29
C ARG A 133 9.29 -11.54 9.78
N ALA A 134 8.66 -11.43 10.93
CA ALA A 134 7.87 -12.51 11.53
C ALA A 134 6.58 -12.81 10.73
N ASP A 135 6.10 -11.86 9.93
CA ASP A 135 4.89 -11.95 9.10
C ASP A 135 5.15 -12.53 7.68
N ASP A 136 6.34 -13.06 7.42
CA ASP A 136 6.70 -13.68 6.13
C ASP A 136 7.01 -15.19 6.27
N THR A 137 6.29 -15.91 7.13
CA THR A 137 6.30 -17.38 7.13
C THR A 137 5.46 -17.95 5.97
N ARG A 138 5.70 -19.22 5.57
CA ARG A 138 4.87 -19.83 4.50
C ARG A 138 3.37 -19.80 4.79
N ALA A 139 2.97 -20.04 6.04
CA ALA A 139 1.57 -20.00 6.43
C ALA A 139 0.99 -18.58 6.33
N THR A 140 1.69 -17.58 6.86
CA THR A 140 1.26 -16.18 6.80
C THR A 140 1.30 -15.62 5.37
N ILE A 141 2.23 -16.06 4.53
CA ILE A 141 2.25 -15.69 3.10
C ILE A 141 0.95 -16.15 2.42
N THR A 142 0.54 -17.40 2.62
CA THR A 142 -0.71 -17.93 2.05
C THR A 142 -1.92 -17.13 2.51
N GLU A 143 -2.02 -16.83 3.80
CA GLU A 143 -3.13 -16.04 4.34
C GLU A 143 -3.14 -14.61 3.77
N ARG A 144 -1.99 -13.96 3.69
CA ARG A 144 -1.87 -12.62 3.10
C ARG A 144 -2.22 -12.57 1.61
N MET A 145 -1.94 -13.64 0.85
CA MET A 145 -2.37 -13.74 -0.55
C MET A 145 -3.88 -13.91 -0.63
N HIS A 146 -4.47 -14.74 0.25
CA HIS A 146 -5.92 -14.90 0.35
C HIS A 146 -6.61 -13.57 0.67
N GLU A 147 -6.16 -12.86 1.69
CA GLU A 147 -6.67 -11.53 2.05
C GLU A 147 -6.52 -10.51 0.92
N TYR A 148 -5.39 -10.56 0.19
CA TYR A 148 -5.20 -9.67 -0.96
C TYR A 148 -6.24 -9.91 -2.05
N HIS A 149 -6.40 -11.16 -2.51
CA HIS A 149 -7.34 -11.48 -3.58
C HIS A 149 -8.80 -11.31 -3.16
N GLY A 150 -9.12 -11.67 -1.92
CA GLY A 150 -10.50 -11.61 -1.42
C GLY A 150 -10.98 -10.20 -1.07
N ARG A 151 -10.11 -9.33 -0.59
CA ARG A 151 -10.48 -8.04 0.00
C ARG A 151 -9.81 -6.82 -0.62
N THR A 152 -8.55 -6.95 -1.04
CA THR A 152 -7.77 -5.80 -1.52
C THR A 152 -7.86 -5.61 -3.03
N GLU A 153 -7.74 -6.65 -3.80
CA GLU A 153 -7.85 -6.59 -5.26
C GLU A 153 -9.20 -6.02 -5.75
N PRO A 154 -10.35 -6.35 -5.14
CA PRO A 154 -11.64 -5.75 -5.50
C PRO A 154 -11.71 -4.21 -5.35
N VAL A 155 -10.82 -3.62 -4.55
CA VAL A 155 -10.74 -2.16 -4.39
C VAL A 155 -10.29 -1.46 -5.68
N LEU A 156 -9.55 -2.14 -6.54
CA LEU A 156 -9.17 -1.59 -7.86
C LEU A 156 -10.40 -1.28 -8.72
N GLU A 157 -11.43 -2.14 -8.65
CA GLU A 157 -12.67 -1.92 -9.39
C GLU A 157 -13.46 -0.72 -8.84
N HIS A 158 -13.42 -0.49 -7.53
CA HIS A 158 -13.98 0.71 -6.93
C HIS A 158 -13.39 1.97 -7.57
N TYR A 159 -12.07 2.09 -7.68
CA TYR A 159 -11.44 3.26 -8.29
C TYR A 159 -11.69 3.36 -9.80
N ARG A 160 -11.71 2.25 -10.53
CA ARG A 160 -12.06 2.24 -11.96
C ARG A 160 -13.47 2.77 -12.20
N THR A 161 -14.45 2.33 -11.41
CA THR A 161 -15.86 2.78 -11.54
C THR A 161 -16.03 4.26 -11.20
N HIS A 162 -15.18 4.79 -10.31
CA HIS A 162 -15.12 6.22 -9.97
C HIS A 162 -14.25 7.05 -10.94
N ARG A 163 -13.81 6.45 -12.06
CA ARG A 163 -13.03 7.11 -13.12
C ARG A 163 -11.67 7.63 -12.64
N VAL A 164 -11.11 7.05 -11.61
CA VAL A 164 -9.73 7.29 -11.22
C VAL A 164 -8.84 6.52 -12.20
N PRO A 165 -7.77 7.12 -12.76
CA PRO A 165 -6.80 6.41 -13.58
C PRO A 165 -6.16 5.26 -12.78
N VAL A 166 -6.35 4.02 -13.23
CA VAL A 166 -5.79 2.79 -12.62
C VAL A 166 -4.93 2.10 -13.67
N GLU A 167 -3.63 1.99 -13.43
CA GLU A 167 -2.70 1.30 -14.32
C GLU A 167 -2.16 0.03 -13.68
N MET A 168 -2.31 -1.08 -14.40
CA MET A 168 -1.68 -2.35 -14.05
C MET A 168 -0.25 -2.35 -14.57
N ILE A 169 0.71 -2.31 -13.67
CA ILE A 169 2.15 -2.25 -13.99
C ILE A 169 2.76 -3.64 -13.79
N ASP A 170 3.36 -4.19 -14.85
CA ASP A 170 4.19 -5.39 -14.74
C ASP A 170 5.34 -5.15 -13.73
N GLY A 171 5.27 -5.82 -12.60
CA GLY A 171 6.23 -5.73 -11.49
C GLY A 171 7.39 -6.73 -11.59
N THR A 172 7.57 -7.35 -12.76
CA THR A 172 8.71 -8.24 -13.05
C THR A 172 9.91 -7.45 -13.57
N GLY A 173 11.10 -8.03 -13.46
CA GLY A 173 12.35 -7.40 -13.87
C GLY A 173 13.07 -6.69 -12.73
N SER A 174 14.02 -5.83 -13.07
CA SER A 174 14.78 -5.06 -12.08
C SER A 174 13.94 -3.94 -11.46
N PRO A 175 14.26 -3.50 -10.23
CA PRO A 175 13.60 -2.35 -9.63
C PRO A 175 13.61 -1.09 -10.51
N ASP A 176 14.65 -0.88 -11.31
CA ASP A 176 14.75 0.27 -12.23
C ASP A 176 13.75 0.15 -13.39
N GLN A 177 13.62 -1.04 -13.96
CA GLN A 177 12.66 -1.29 -15.05
C GLN A 177 11.21 -1.09 -14.58
N VAL A 178 10.86 -1.58 -13.41
CA VAL A 178 9.53 -1.39 -12.83
C VAL A 178 9.30 0.10 -12.55
N PHE A 179 10.28 0.80 -11.97
CA PHE A 179 10.17 2.22 -11.70
C PHE A 179 9.94 3.05 -12.97
N GLU A 180 10.63 2.76 -14.07
CA GLU A 180 10.43 3.46 -15.35
C GLU A 180 9.00 3.31 -15.89
N ARG A 181 8.36 2.14 -15.69
CA ARG A 181 6.94 1.95 -16.06
C ARG A 181 6.04 2.84 -15.20
N ILE A 182 6.26 2.85 -13.89
CA ILE A 182 5.51 3.69 -12.93
C ILE A 182 5.71 5.18 -13.26
N ARG A 183 6.95 5.60 -13.47
CA ARG A 183 7.30 6.99 -13.79
C ARG A 183 6.58 7.52 -15.02
N ARG A 184 6.47 6.71 -16.07
CA ARG A 184 5.73 7.05 -17.30
C ARG A 184 4.26 7.29 -17.00
N PHE A 185 3.62 6.40 -16.24
CA PHE A 185 2.21 6.53 -15.89
C PHE A 185 1.94 7.78 -15.06
N ILE A 186 2.70 8.00 -14.00
CA ILE A 186 2.56 9.20 -13.14
C ILE A 186 2.81 10.46 -13.95
N GLY A 187 3.84 10.51 -14.79
CA GLY A 187 4.18 11.67 -15.61
C GLY A 187 3.13 12.03 -16.66
N ILE A 188 2.31 11.07 -17.11
CA ILE A 188 1.17 11.31 -18.01
C ILE A 188 -0.04 11.81 -17.21
N SER A 189 -0.30 11.23 -16.04
CA SER A 189 -1.47 11.55 -15.21
C SER A 189 -1.33 12.89 -14.46
N SER A 190 -0.12 13.45 -14.38
CA SER A 190 0.16 14.73 -13.70
C SER A 190 0.11 15.95 -14.64
N ARG A 191 -0.24 15.76 -15.92
CA ARG A 191 -0.41 16.81 -16.93
C ARG A 191 -1.88 17.15 -17.12
#